data_2521857bbb165d7cd25d352db98927f6
#
_entry.id   2521857bbb165d7cd25d352db98927f6
#
_cell.length_a   1.000
_cell.length_b   1.000
_cell.length_c   1.000
_cell.angle_alpha   90.00
_cell.angle_beta   90.00
_cell.angle_gamma   90.00
#
_symmetry.space_group_name_H-M   'P 1'
#
loop_
_entity.id
_entity.type
_entity.pdbx_description
1 polymer ?
#
loop_
_entity_poly.entity_id
_entity_poly.type
_entity_poly.pdbx_seq_one_letter_code
_entity_poly.pdbx_strand_id
1 'polypeptide(L)'
;MIKVDPDWWKTFFDEIYLITDARSVCDQELTNREVSFLEEILELKKSDRILDLCGGHGRHSLELGRRGYKNLMVLDYSQYLIDFGKRSADTEGLEVRFYRGDASSTGLRDEDYTVVIVMGNSFGYFLDEESDLQMLREMRRLLRRGGRVLLDLTDGEFLINNFRPISWHKANEDITVYRLRELGGALVRAREVVLSKRRGVIKDWVYCERLYDGPRISRLLDGVGFGEIKVRKNLSFHQQKADYGFMTSRMIVTGRKL
;
A
#
# COMPACT_ATOMS: atom_id res chain seq x y z
N MET A 1 21.69 -14.39 -5.50
CA MET A 1 20.29 -14.11 -5.08
C MET A 1 20.32 -13.09 -3.95
N ILE A 2 19.59 -12.00 -4.09
CA ILE A 2 19.47 -10.96 -3.06
C ILE A 2 18.88 -11.58 -1.79
N LYS A 3 19.61 -11.46 -0.67
CA LYS A 3 19.16 -11.98 0.62
C LYS A 3 18.34 -10.91 1.34
N VAL A 4 17.07 -11.19 1.61
CA VAL A 4 16.12 -10.27 2.25
C VAL A 4 15.96 -10.66 3.72
N ASP A 5 16.02 -9.69 4.61
CA ASP A 5 15.64 -9.84 6.01
C ASP A 5 14.10 -10.01 6.07
N PRO A 6 13.53 -11.01 6.77
CA PRO A 6 12.08 -11.14 6.92
C PRO A 6 11.39 -9.91 7.51
N ASP A 7 12.11 -9.16 8.31
CA ASP A 7 11.63 -7.97 9.04
C ASP A 7 11.96 -6.64 8.35
N TRP A 8 12.41 -6.68 7.07
CA TRP A 8 12.82 -5.51 6.31
C TRP A 8 11.79 -4.36 6.34
N TRP A 9 10.50 -4.67 6.28
CA TRP A 9 9.39 -3.72 6.26
C TRP A 9 9.27 -2.91 7.56
N LYS A 10 9.85 -3.38 8.67
CA LYS A 10 9.83 -2.69 9.96
C LYS A 10 10.67 -1.41 9.98
N THR A 11 11.65 -1.30 9.09
CA THR A 11 12.61 -0.19 9.06
C THR A 11 12.71 0.54 7.71
N PHE A 12 12.09 0.02 6.67
CA PHE A 12 12.19 0.56 5.32
C PHE A 12 11.48 1.92 5.17
N PHE A 13 10.29 2.07 5.76
CA PHE A 13 9.41 3.22 5.56
C PHE A 13 9.72 4.36 6.54
N ASP A 14 10.73 5.18 6.21
CA ASP A 14 11.19 6.33 6.98
C ASP A 14 11.10 7.64 6.17
N GLU A 15 11.82 8.69 6.60
CA GLU A 15 11.87 9.97 5.91
C GLU A 15 12.41 9.88 4.48
N ILE A 16 13.35 8.97 4.24
CA ILE A 16 13.96 8.79 2.91
C ILE A 16 12.93 8.20 1.93
N TYR A 17 12.06 7.30 2.39
CA TYR A 17 10.95 6.78 1.59
C TYR A 17 10.04 7.90 1.04
N LEU A 18 9.70 8.89 1.86
CA LEU A 18 8.88 10.03 1.39
C LEU A 18 9.58 10.87 0.33
N ILE A 19 10.92 10.84 0.26
CA ILE A 19 11.70 11.50 -0.77
C ILE A 19 11.80 10.63 -2.03
N THR A 20 12.14 9.34 -1.87
CA THR A 20 12.38 8.44 -3.00
C THR A 20 11.12 8.16 -3.82
N ASP A 21 9.99 8.07 -3.17
CA ASP A 21 8.71 7.75 -3.78
C ASP A 21 7.72 8.95 -3.81
N ALA A 22 8.21 10.16 -3.54
CA ALA A 22 7.43 11.41 -3.48
C ALA A 22 6.47 11.59 -4.67
N ARG A 23 6.91 11.24 -5.88
CA ARG A 23 6.12 11.30 -7.13
C ARG A 23 4.86 10.43 -7.13
N SER A 24 4.74 9.52 -6.17
CA SER A 24 3.55 8.68 -5.96
C SER A 24 2.88 8.99 -4.62
N VAL A 25 3.65 9.05 -3.53
CA VAL A 25 3.08 9.14 -2.18
C VAL A 25 2.85 10.58 -1.70
N CYS A 26 3.48 11.57 -2.34
CA CYS A 26 3.31 13.00 -2.05
C CYS A 26 2.61 13.77 -3.19
N ASP A 27 2.02 13.09 -4.18
CA ASP A 27 1.26 13.70 -5.26
C ASP A 27 -0.22 13.83 -4.86
N GLN A 28 -0.64 15.07 -4.61
CA GLN A 28 -2.02 15.35 -4.20
C GLN A 28 -3.04 15.08 -5.32
N GLU A 29 -2.69 15.35 -6.57
CA GLU A 29 -3.60 15.10 -7.70
C GLU A 29 -3.80 13.59 -7.92
N LEU A 30 -2.72 12.80 -7.79
CA LEU A 30 -2.81 11.35 -7.80
C LEU A 30 -3.71 10.86 -6.66
N THR A 31 -3.49 11.36 -5.44
CA THR A 31 -4.31 11.03 -4.27
C THR A 31 -5.79 11.35 -4.49
N ASN A 32 -6.09 12.50 -5.07
CA ASN A 32 -7.47 12.91 -5.39
C ASN A 32 -8.16 11.94 -6.37
N ARG A 33 -7.43 11.49 -7.41
CA ARG A 33 -7.95 10.51 -8.38
C ARG A 33 -8.19 9.15 -7.73
N GLU A 34 -7.24 8.68 -6.92
CA GLU A 34 -7.38 7.41 -6.20
C GLU A 34 -8.55 7.44 -5.22
N VAL A 35 -8.72 8.52 -4.47
CA VAL A 35 -9.84 8.65 -3.53
C VAL A 35 -11.18 8.74 -4.27
N SER A 36 -11.26 9.47 -5.40
CA SER A 36 -12.48 9.49 -6.22
C SER A 36 -12.84 8.09 -6.73
N PHE A 37 -11.83 7.32 -7.15
CA PHE A 37 -12.03 5.93 -7.54
C PHE A 37 -12.48 5.04 -6.36
N LEU A 38 -11.93 5.25 -5.14
CA LEU A 38 -12.35 4.54 -3.94
C LEU A 38 -13.82 4.82 -3.60
N GLU A 39 -14.23 6.10 -3.66
CA GLU A 39 -15.62 6.50 -3.40
C GLU A 39 -16.59 5.79 -4.36
N GLU A 40 -16.23 5.73 -5.63
CA GLU A 40 -17.04 5.08 -6.67
C GLU A 40 -17.09 3.56 -6.50
N ILE A 41 -15.92 2.89 -6.47
CA ILE A 41 -15.86 1.43 -6.54
C ILE A 41 -16.36 0.75 -5.27
N LEU A 42 -16.19 1.39 -4.11
CA LEU A 42 -16.66 0.91 -2.83
C LEU A 42 -18.03 1.50 -2.46
N GLU A 43 -18.59 2.39 -3.26
CA GLU A 43 -19.86 3.09 -2.95
C GLU A 43 -19.81 3.68 -1.53
N LEU A 44 -18.73 4.44 -1.22
CA LEU A 44 -18.47 4.93 0.12
C LEU A 44 -19.57 5.88 0.62
N LYS A 45 -19.96 5.71 1.87
CA LYS A 45 -20.93 6.56 2.57
C LYS A 45 -20.22 7.35 3.67
N LYS A 46 -20.67 8.57 3.95
CA LYS A 46 -20.08 9.40 5.02
C LYS A 46 -20.20 8.77 6.42
N SER A 47 -21.11 7.81 6.59
CA SER A 47 -21.28 7.01 7.80
C SER A 47 -20.32 5.81 7.90
N ASP A 48 -19.59 5.47 6.83
CA ASP A 48 -18.66 4.34 6.85
C ASP A 48 -17.55 4.53 7.90
N ARG A 49 -17.18 3.45 8.55
CA ARG A 49 -15.98 3.37 9.40
C ARG A 49 -14.89 2.72 8.56
N ILE A 50 -13.91 3.52 8.16
CA ILE A 50 -12.88 3.14 7.21
C ILE A 50 -11.56 2.93 7.93
N LEU A 51 -10.94 1.77 7.72
CA LEU A 51 -9.57 1.48 8.12
C LEU A 51 -8.68 1.50 6.87
N ASP A 52 -7.70 2.39 6.87
CA ASP A 52 -6.61 2.47 5.91
C ASP A 52 -5.44 1.66 6.50
N LEU A 53 -5.37 0.38 6.14
CA LEU A 53 -4.42 -0.58 6.68
C LEU A 53 -3.12 -0.52 5.86
N CYS A 54 -1.98 -0.40 6.52
CA CYS A 54 -0.70 -0.01 5.93
C CYS A 54 -0.78 1.34 5.21
N GLY A 55 -1.54 2.28 5.78
CA GLY A 55 -1.86 3.56 5.16
C GLY A 55 -0.72 4.59 5.17
N GLY A 56 0.44 4.24 5.76
CA GLY A 56 1.60 5.12 5.83
C GLY A 56 1.28 6.42 6.55
N HIS A 57 1.56 7.55 5.90
CA HIS A 57 1.21 8.88 6.42
C HIS A 57 -0.25 9.28 6.18
N GLY A 58 -1.09 8.34 5.70
CA GLY A 58 -2.53 8.49 5.63
C GLY A 58 -3.04 9.41 4.52
N ARG A 59 -2.32 9.55 3.40
CA ARG A 59 -2.72 10.47 2.32
C ARG A 59 -4.15 10.26 1.83
N HIS A 60 -4.61 9.00 1.71
CA HIS A 60 -5.98 8.68 1.30
C HIS A 60 -6.98 9.03 2.39
N SER A 61 -6.67 8.70 3.65
CA SER A 61 -7.53 9.03 4.79
C SER A 61 -7.62 10.52 5.06
N LEU A 62 -6.53 11.28 4.89
CA LEU A 62 -6.54 12.74 4.97
C LEU A 62 -7.44 13.34 3.88
N GLU A 63 -7.34 12.85 2.64
CA GLU A 63 -8.20 13.32 1.55
C GLU A 63 -9.67 12.94 1.78
N LEU A 64 -9.97 11.73 2.27
CA LEU A 64 -11.32 11.36 2.69
C LEU A 64 -11.83 12.29 3.80
N GLY A 65 -10.98 12.66 4.75
CA GLY A 65 -11.30 13.64 5.78
C GLY A 65 -11.67 15.01 5.22
N ARG A 66 -10.89 15.53 4.25
CA ARG A 66 -11.22 16.78 3.52
C ARG A 66 -12.57 16.69 2.79
N ARG A 67 -12.93 15.50 2.31
CA ARG A 67 -14.24 15.23 1.69
C ARG A 67 -15.37 14.98 2.68
N GLY A 68 -15.12 15.12 4.00
CA GLY A 68 -16.14 15.06 5.05
C GLY A 68 -16.44 13.69 5.63
N TYR A 69 -15.58 12.68 5.41
CA TYR A 69 -15.64 11.44 6.17
C TYR A 69 -15.08 11.65 7.58
N LYS A 70 -15.75 11.12 8.59
CA LYS A 70 -15.44 11.38 10.01
C LYS A 70 -14.89 10.16 10.77
N ASN A 71 -15.16 8.95 10.28
CA ASN A 71 -14.80 7.73 10.98
C ASN A 71 -13.60 7.06 10.29
N LEU A 72 -12.45 7.73 10.32
CA LEU A 72 -11.24 7.32 9.63
C LEU A 72 -10.17 6.87 10.62
N MET A 73 -9.54 5.74 10.33
CA MET A 73 -8.35 5.27 11.03
C MET A 73 -7.29 4.83 10.03
N VAL A 74 -6.07 5.27 10.25
CA VAL A 74 -4.86 4.81 9.59
C VAL A 74 -4.10 3.90 10.54
N LEU A 75 -3.73 2.72 10.09
CA LEU A 75 -2.81 1.84 10.80
C LEU A 75 -1.57 1.62 9.93
N ASP A 76 -0.40 1.84 10.51
CA ASP A 76 0.88 1.55 9.86
C ASP A 76 1.93 1.15 10.89
N TYR A 77 2.94 0.41 10.47
CA TYR A 77 4.03 0.01 11.38
C TYR A 77 5.06 1.13 11.58
N SER A 78 5.27 1.99 10.59
CA SER A 78 6.23 3.09 10.65
C SER A 78 5.78 4.19 11.59
N GLN A 79 6.50 4.33 12.72
CA GLN A 79 6.25 5.44 13.65
C GLN A 79 6.46 6.79 12.96
N TYR A 80 7.48 6.90 12.09
CA TYR A 80 7.77 8.13 11.37
C TYR A 80 6.58 8.58 10.51
N LEU A 81 5.99 7.66 9.71
CA LEU A 81 4.85 7.97 8.85
C LEU A 81 3.59 8.29 9.66
N ILE A 82 3.34 7.56 10.74
CA ILE A 82 2.23 7.83 11.67
C ILE A 82 2.34 9.24 12.26
N ASP A 83 3.52 9.63 12.75
CA ASP A 83 3.72 10.94 13.34
C ASP A 83 3.64 12.06 12.28
N PHE A 84 4.11 11.79 11.06
CA PHE A 84 3.95 12.73 9.95
C PHE A 84 2.48 12.94 9.61
N GLY A 85 1.70 11.86 9.48
CA GLY A 85 0.27 11.92 9.19
C GLY A 85 -0.54 12.61 10.28
N LYS A 86 -0.23 12.35 11.56
CA LYS A 86 -0.86 13.04 12.70
C LYS A 86 -0.68 14.54 12.62
N ARG A 87 0.58 15.00 12.40
CA ARG A 87 0.85 16.45 12.27
C ARG A 87 0.07 17.08 11.10
N SER A 88 -0.06 16.36 9.99
CA SER A 88 -0.84 16.82 8.83
C SER A 88 -2.32 16.94 9.18
N ALA A 89 -2.90 15.93 9.85
CA ALA A 89 -4.30 15.95 10.29
C ALA A 89 -4.56 17.10 11.26
N ASP A 90 -3.68 17.28 12.25
CA ASP A 90 -3.80 18.36 13.26
C ASP A 90 -3.72 19.74 12.61
N THR A 91 -2.80 19.94 11.66
CA THR A 91 -2.62 21.20 10.93
C THR A 91 -3.87 21.58 10.12
N GLU A 92 -4.56 20.59 9.56
CA GLU A 92 -5.75 20.77 8.74
C GLU A 92 -7.07 20.67 9.54
N GLY A 93 -7.01 20.36 10.84
CA GLY A 93 -8.21 20.16 11.68
C GLY A 93 -9.04 18.93 11.26
N LEU A 94 -8.41 17.87 10.75
CA LEU A 94 -9.08 16.67 10.28
C LEU A 94 -9.22 15.62 11.38
N GLU A 95 -10.38 14.99 11.47
CA GLU A 95 -10.67 13.92 12.43
C GLU A 95 -10.19 12.55 11.90
N VAL A 96 -8.87 12.38 11.69
CA VAL A 96 -8.26 11.13 11.28
C VAL A 96 -7.44 10.56 12.44
N ARG A 97 -7.73 9.31 12.83
CA ARG A 97 -6.99 8.63 13.89
C ARG A 97 -5.84 7.85 13.28
N PHE A 98 -4.68 7.91 13.93
CA PHE A 98 -3.48 7.19 13.52
C PHE A 98 -3.06 6.23 14.62
N TYR A 99 -2.81 4.99 14.26
CA TYR A 99 -2.40 3.93 15.16
C TYR A 99 -1.20 3.19 14.61
N ARG A 100 -0.14 3.04 15.44
CA ARG A 100 1.01 2.22 15.08
C ARG A 100 0.69 0.76 15.39
N GLY A 101 0.79 -0.13 14.39
CA GLY A 101 0.49 -1.54 14.58
C GLY A 101 0.97 -2.41 13.44
N ASP A 102 0.96 -3.72 13.67
CA ASP A 102 1.24 -4.75 12.68
C ASP A 102 -0.07 -5.13 11.96
N ALA A 103 -0.09 -5.06 10.64
CA ALA A 103 -1.27 -5.37 9.83
C ALA A 103 -1.70 -6.83 9.88
N SER A 104 -0.79 -7.75 10.25
CA SER A 104 -1.09 -9.17 10.43
C SER A 104 -1.70 -9.50 11.81
N SER A 105 -1.57 -8.57 12.78
CA SER A 105 -2.07 -8.73 14.15
C SER A 105 -2.29 -7.35 14.78
N THR A 106 -3.36 -6.67 14.38
CA THR A 106 -3.58 -5.25 14.68
C THR A 106 -3.90 -4.95 16.14
N GLY A 107 -4.42 -5.91 16.88
CA GLY A 107 -4.97 -5.69 18.23
C GLY A 107 -6.26 -4.86 18.26
N LEU A 108 -6.81 -4.48 17.11
CA LEU A 108 -8.04 -3.74 17.01
C LEU A 108 -9.26 -4.64 17.23
N ARG A 109 -10.38 -4.03 17.58
CA ARG A 109 -11.63 -4.73 17.88
C ARG A 109 -12.21 -5.43 16.66
N ASP A 110 -12.75 -6.64 16.86
CA ASP A 110 -13.49 -7.41 15.87
C ASP A 110 -14.72 -6.63 15.37
N GLU A 111 -15.00 -6.80 14.08
CA GLU A 111 -16.24 -6.30 13.45
C GLU A 111 -16.51 -4.80 13.69
N ASP A 112 -15.47 -3.99 13.78
CA ASP A 112 -15.60 -2.55 14.04
C ASP A 112 -15.67 -1.70 12.76
N TYR A 113 -15.19 -2.21 11.62
CA TYR A 113 -15.10 -1.47 10.37
C TYR A 113 -16.12 -1.91 9.33
N THR A 114 -16.62 -0.95 8.53
CA THR A 114 -17.46 -1.22 7.36
C THR A 114 -16.64 -1.34 6.09
N VAL A 115 -15.44 -0.74 6.08
CA VAL A 115 -14.50 -0.76 4.96
C VAL A 115 -13.07 -0.91 5.49
N VAL A 116 -12.30 -1.78 4.86
CA VAL A 116 -10.85 -1.88 5.01
C VAL A 116 -10.21 -1.69 3.64
N ILE A 117 -9.28 -0.75 3.53
CA ILE A 117 -8.50 -0.51 2.32
C ILE A 117 -7.03 -0.77 2.58
N VAL A 118 -6.34 -1.35 1.59
CA VAL A 118 -4.87 -1.47 1.53
C VAL A 118 -4.45 -0.87 0.20
N MET A 119 -3.86 0.31 0.27
CA MET A 119 -3.53 1.12 -0.90
C MET A 119 -2.03 1.14 -1.17
N GLY A 120 -1.67 1.54 -2.40
CA GLY A 120 -0.27 1.79 -2.74
C GLY A 120 0.61 0.54 -2.73
N ASN A 121 0.03 -0.62 -3.05
CA ASN A 121 0.75 -1.88 -3.15
C ASN A 121 1.37 -2.37 -1.83
N SER A 122 0.67 -2.16 -0.70
CA SER A 122 1.14 -2.51 0.64
C SER A 122 0.75 -3.93 1.07
N PHE A 123 0.69 -4.89 0.13
CA PHE A 123 0.39 -6.30 0.38
C PHE A 123 1.37 -7.20 -0.39
N GLY A 124 1.76 -8.33 0.20
CA GLY A 124 2.73 -9.23 -0.43
C GLY A 124 4.18 -8.99 0.02
N TYR A 125 4.40 -8.33 1.14
CA TYR A 125 5.74 -7.97 1.64
C TYR A 125 6.46 -9.10 2.38
N PHE A 126 5.75 -10.20 2.68
CA PHE A 126 6.32 -11.30 3.44
C PHE A 126 7.05 -12.31 2.54
N LEU A 127 8.08 -12.94 3.08
CA LEU A 127 8.81 -14.00 2.37
C LEU A 127 7.97 -15.25 2.17
N ASP A 128 7.03 -15.51 3.04
CA ASP A 128 6.09 -16.62 2.98
C ASP A 128 4.65 -16.15 2.70
N GLU A 129 3.86 -16.99 2.04
CA GLU A 129 2.47 -16.67 1.70
C GLU A 129 1.51 -16.82 2.88
N GLU A 130 1.87 -17.59 3.90
CA GLU A 130 1.03 -17.75 5.08
C GLU A 130 0.91 -16.44 5.87
N SER A 131 1.97 -15.65 5.91
CA SER A 131 1.94 -14.31 6.50
C SER A 131 1.03 -13.35 5.72
N ASP A 132 1.00 -13.44 4.39
CA ASP A 132 0.03 -12.70 3.56
C ASP A 132 -1.40 -13.15 3.86
N LEU A 133 -1.65 -14.46 4.00
CA LEU A 133 -2.96 -15.01 4.39
C LEU A 133 -3.37 -14.55 5.79
N GLN A 134 -2.44 -14.46 6.73
CA GLN A 134 -2.73 -13.96 8.08
C GLN A 134 -3.22 -12.51 8.04
N MET A 135 -2.64 -11.66 7.19
CA MET A 135 -3.12 -10.30 6.99
C MET A 135 -4.55 -10.28 6.41
N LEU A 136 -4.88 -11.16 5.46
CA LEU A 136 -6.25 -11.27 4.93
C LEU A 136 -7.26 -11.73 5.98
N ARG A 137 -6.89 -12.70 6.84
CA ARG A 137 -7.73 -13.15 7.97
C ARG A 137 -7.97 -12.01 8.95
N GLU A 138 -6.93 -11.21 9.23
CA GLU A 138 -7.04 -10.05 10.11
C GLU A 138 -7.98 -8.99 9.52
N MET A 139 -7.85 -8.67 8.23
CA MET A 139 -8.76 -7.76 7.54
C MET A 139 -10.22 -8.24 7.64
N ARG A 140 -10.44 -9.55 7.44
CA ARG A 140 -11.78 -10.14 7.58
C ARG A 140 -12.30 -10.08 9.02
N ARG A 141 -11.44 -10.32 10.02
CA ARG A 141 -11.81 -10.22 11.44
C ARG A 141 -12.31 -8.82 11.79
N LEU A 142 -11.60 -7.79 11.31
CA LEU A 142 -11.88 -6.38 11.56
C LEU A 142 -13.19 -5.89 10.90
N LEU A 143 -13.56 -6.46 9.76
CA LEU A 143 -14.75 -6.07 9.02
C LEU A 143 -16.02 -6.61 9.69
N ARG A 144 -17.08 -5.80 9.71
CA ARG A 144 -18.44 -6.25 10.00
C ARG A 144 -18.95 -7.18 8.91
N ARG A 145 -19.95 -7.99 9.23
CA ARG A 145 -20.68 -8.74 8.20
C ARG A 145 -21.22 -7.77 7.13
N GLY A 146 -21.05 -8.11 5.87
CA GLY A 146 -21.35 -7.24 4.73
C GLY A 146 -20.34 -6.12 4.51
N GLY A 147 -19.29 -6.00 5.33
CA GLY A 147 -18.22 -5.04 5.16
C GLY A 147 -17.39 -5.32 3.91
N ARG A 148 -16.76 -4.29 3.36
CA ARG A 148 -16.07 -4.30 2.06
C ARG A 148 -14.56 -4.18 2.26
N VAL A 149 -13.81 -4.94 1.47
CA VAL A 149 -12.36 -4.86 1.39
C VAL A 149 -11.91 -4.37 0.02
N LEU A 150 -10.83 -3.61 -0.02
CA LEU A 150 -10.13 -3.27 -1.25
C LEU A 150 -8.64 -3.44 -1.06
N LEU A 151 -8.02 -4.17 -2.00
CA LEU A 151 -6.58 -4.27 -2.17
C LEU A 151 -6.17 -3.58 -3.46
N ASP A 152 -5.21 -2.70 -3.38
CA ASP A 152 -4.57 -2.04 -4.50
C ASP A 152 -3.16 -2.61 -4.67
N LEU A 153 -3.00 -3.45 -5.66
CA LEU A 153 -1.83 -4.28 -5.92
C LEU A 153 -1.14 -3.91 -7.23
N THR A 154 0.14 -4.19 -7.32
CA THR A 154 0.80 -4.34 -8.61
C THR A 154 0.11 -5.44 -9.42
N ASP A 155 -0.16 -5.20 -10.71
CA ASP A 155 -0.56 -6.29 -11.61
C ASP A 155 0.64 -7.21 -11.84
N GLY A 156 0.66 -8.35 -11.12
CA GLY A 156 1.79 -9.28 -11.15
C GLY A 156 2.05 -9.87 -12.53
N GLU A 157 1.01 -10.13 -13.32
CA GLU A 157 1.16 -10.63 -14.68
C GLU A 157 1.82 -9.58 -15.59
N PHE A 158 1.37 -8.33 -15.50
CA PHE A 158 1.98 -7.23 -16.23
C PHE A 158 3.45 -7.06 -15.85
N LEU A 159 3.77 -7.07 -14.55
CA LEU A 159 5.13 -6.86 -14.08
C LEU A 159 6.06 -8.00 -14.50
N ILE A 160 5.63 -9.24 -14.42
CA ILE A 160 6.44 -10.41 -14.87
C ILE A 160 6.75 -10.29 -16.37
N ASN A 161 5.75 -9.95 -17.19
CA ASN A 161 5.92 -9.82 -18.65
C ASN A 161 6.77 -8.60 -19.05
N ASN A 162 6.86 -7.59 -18.19
CA ASN A 162 7.63 -6.37 -18.43
C ASN A 162 8.77 -6.20 -17.40
N PHE A 163 9.26 -7.30 -16.84
CA PHE A 163 10.25 -7.26 -15.77
C PHE A 163 11.53 -6.55 -16.19
N ARG A 164 11.95 -5.59 -15.37
CA ARG A 164 13.20 -4.86 -15.53
C ARG A 164 14.09 -5.09 -14.32
N PRO A 165 15.23 -5.79 -14.48
CA PRO A 165 16.12 -6.08 -13.36
C PRO A 165 16.82 -4.85 -12.80
N ILE A 166 16.96 -3.80 -13.61
CA ILE A 166 17.63 -2.56 -13.21
C ILE A 166 16.74 -1.37 -13.57
N SER A 167 16.59 -0.46 -12.64
CA SER A 167 15.96 0.83 -12.88
C SER A 167 16.62 1.91 -12.02
N TRP A 168 16.47 3.16 -12.43
CA TRP A 168 16.87 4.30 -11.64
C TRP A 168 16.00 5.51 -11.97
N HIS A 169 15.90 6.43 -11.02
CA HIS A 169 15.26 7.73 -11.25
C HIS A 169 15.86 8.80 -10.34
N LYS A 170 15.71 10.06 -10.73
CA LYS A 170 15.99 11.20 -9.87
C LYS A 170 14.74 11.48 -9.03
N ALA A 171 14.88 11.42 -7.71
CA ALA A 171 13.83 11.83 -6.79
C ALA A 171 13.76 13.37 -6.69
N ASN A 172 14.92 14.03 -6.70
CA ASN A 172 15.05 15.49 -6.76
C ASN A 172 16.44 15.86 -7.29
N GLU A 173 16.84 17.15 -7.20
CA GLU A 173 18.13 17.65 -7.70
C GLU A 173 19.36 17.03 -7.02
N ASP A 174 19.22 16.56 -5.77
CA ASP A 174 20.30 15.94 -4.99
C ASP A 174 20.23 14.40 -5.00
N ILE A 175 19.03 13.81 -4.98
CA ILE A 175 18.80 12.40 -4.72
C ILE A 175 18.51 11.61 -6.00
N THR A 176 19.28 10.52 -6.19
CA THR A 176 19.05 9.52 -7.24
C THR A 176 18.85 8.15 -6.59
N VAL A 177 17.85 7.42 -7.05
CA VAL A 177 17.48 6.08 -6.57
C VAL A 177 17.84 5.05 -7.63
N TYR A 178 18.57 4.02 -7.23
CA TYR A 178 18.90 2.87 -8.07
C TYR A 178 18.25 1.62 -7.49
N ARG A 179 17.66 0.80 -8.34
CA ARG A 179 17.03 -0.46 -7.94
C ARG A 179 17.59 -1.62 -8.79
N LEU A 180 18.11 -2.63 -8.11
CA LEU A 180 18.45 -3.92 -8.68
C LEU A 180 17.42 -4.94 -8.20
N ARG A 181 16.83 -5.70 -9.13
CA ARG A 181 15.74 -6.65 -8.83
C ARG A 181 16.06 -8.03 -9.37
N GLU A 182 15.62 -9.04 -8.63
CA GLU A 182 15.66 -10.45 -9.04
C GLU A 182 14.23 -11.01 -8.93
N LEU A 183 13.78 -11.71 -9.98
CA LEU A 183 12.50 -12.40 -9.99
C LEU A 183 12.75 -13.90 -9.79
N GLY A 184 12.15 -14.47 -8.74
CA GLY A 184 12.19 -15.90 -8.46
C GLY A 184 10.79 -16.44 -8.21
N GLY A 185 10.19 -17.09 -9.21
CA GLY A 185 8.77 -17.44 -9.19
C GLY A 185 7.90 -16.18 -9.18
N ALA A 186 7.04 -16.06 -8.18
CA ALA A 186 6.20 -14.89 -7.98
C ALA A 186 6.79 -13.88 -6.97
N LEU A 187 8.02 -14.07 -6.51
CA LEU A 187 8.66 -13.18 -5.54
C LEU A 187 9.74 -12.33 -6.22
N VAL A 188 9.57 -11.03 -6.19
CA VAL A 188 10.62 -10.07 -6.54
C VAL A 188 11.42 -9.75 -5.28
N ARG A 189 12.75 -9.84 -5.39
CA ARG A 189 13.69 -9.34 -4.41
C ARG A 189 14.38 -8.12 -4.98
N ALA A 190 14.51 -7.08 -4.22
CA ALA A 190 15.09 -5.83 -4.68
C ALA A 190 16.13 -5.30 -3.70
N ARG A 191 17.21 -4.72 -4.24
CA ARG A 191 18.11 -3.84 -3.52
C ARG A 191 17.94 -2.44 -4.03
N GLU A 192 17.67 -1.51 -3.13
CA GLU A 192 17.54 -0.10 -3.43
C GLU A 192 18.70 0.67 -2.81
N VAL A 193 19.42 1.41 -3.65
CA VAL A 193 20.52 2.28 -3.22
C VAL A 193 20.13 3.72 -3.49
N VAL A 194 20.14 4.54 -2.46
CA VAL A 194 19.81 5.97 -2.52
C VAL A 194 21.10 6.78 -2.42
N LEU A 195 21.38 7.54 -3.48
CA LEU A 195 22.57 8.36 -3.61
C LEU A 195 22.22 9.85 -3.52
N SER A 196 22.89 10.56 -2.60
CA SER A 196 22.94 12.00 -2.57
C SER A 196 24.22 12.48 -3.27
N LYS A 197 24.12 13.48 -4.14
CA LYS A 197 25.30 14.13 -4.77
C LYS A 197 26.26 14.71 -3.73
N ARG A 198 25.72 15.12 -2.57
CA ARG A 198 26.49 15.80 -1.51
C ARG A 198 27.04 14.85 -0.47
N ARG A 199 26.30 13.76 -0.16
CA ARG A 199 26.59 12.87 0.98
C ARG A 199 27.01 11.45 0.57
N GLY A 200 27.02 11.12 -0.73
CA GLY A 200 27.26 9.76 -1.20
C GLY A 200 26.06 8.85 -0.96
N VAL A 201 26.31 7.57 -0.65
CA VAL A 201 25.24 6.60 -0.33
C VAL A 201 24.61 6.98 1.00
N ILE A 202 23.32 7.28 1.00
CA ILE A 202 22.56 7.64 2.22
C ILE A 202 21.65 6.50 2.71
N LYS A 203 21.28 5.57 1.83
CA LYS A 203 20.55 4.35 2.16
C LYS A 203 20.93 3.22 1.20
N ASP A 204 20.92 2.01 1.73
CA ASP A 204 21.10 0.77 0.98
C ASP A 204 20.19 -0.27 1.61
N TRP A 205 19.04 -0.51 0.96
CA TRP A 205 17.99 -1.38 1.47
C TRP A 205 17.79 -2.60 0.62
N VAL A 206 17.31 -3.65 1.24
CA VAL A 206 16.82 -4.84 0.56
C VAL A 206 15.39 -5.10 0.99
N TYR A 207 14.52 -5.38 0.02
CA TYR A 207 13.11 -5.69 0.27
C TYR A 207 12.62 -6.78 -0.68
N CYS A 208 11.44 -7.29 -0.42
CA CYS A 208 10.78 -8.22 -1.33
C CYS A 208 9.31 -7.87 -1.50
N GLU A 209 8.74 -8.39 -2.58
CA GLU A 209 7.33 -8.28 -2.89
C GLU A 209 6.86 -9.52 -3.62
N ARG A 210 5.80 -10.11 -3.12
CA ARG A 210 5.09 -11.21 -3.77
C ARG A 210 4.09 -10.66 -4.76
N LEU A 211 4.22 -11.11 -6.00
CA LEU A 211 3.33 -10.73 -7.07
C LEU A 211 2.12 -11.67 -7.09
N TYR A 212 0.96 -11.07 -7.18
CA TYR A 212 -0.30 -11.77 -7.34
C TYR A 212 -0.90 -11.51 -8.71
N ASP A 213 -1.41 -12.55 -9.36
CA ASP A 213 -2.36 -12.43 -10.46
C ASP A 213 -3.80 -12.43 -9.94
N GLY A 214 -4.76 -12.04 -10.79
CA GLY A 214 -6.16 -11.98 -10.41
C GLY A 214 -6.72 -13.31 -9.89
N PRO A 215 -6.52 -14.44 -10.57
CA PRO A 215 -6.98 -15.75 -10.09
C PRO A 215 -6.40 -16.15 -8.74
N ARG A 216 -5.09 -15.91 -8.50
CA ARG A 216 -4.44 -16.28 -7.24
C ARG A 216 -4.96 -15.46 -6.07
N ILE A 217 -5.01 -14.13 -6.19
CA ILE A 217 -5.51 -13.29 -5.09
C ILE A 217 -7.00 -13.54 -4.82
N SER A 218 -7.81 -13.84 -5.86
CA SER A 218 -9.21 -14.20 -5.68
C SER A 218 -9.38 -15.48 -4.87
N ARG A 219 -8.58 -16.52 -5.15
CA ARG A 219 -8.61 -17.76 -4.37
C ARG A 219 -8.21 -17.57 -2.92
N LEU A 220 -7.23 -16.69 -2.64
CA LEU A 220 -6.82 -16.37 -1.26
C LEU A 220 -7.95 -15.67 -0.50
N LEU A 221 -8.58 -14.67 -1.12
CA LEU A 221 -9.73 -13.97 -0.52
C LEU A 221 -10.92 -14.92 -0.27
N ASP A 222 -11.28 -15.74 -1.24
CA ASP A 222 -12.34 -16.74 -1.10
C ASP A 222 -12.01 -17.73 0.02
N GLY A 223 -10.78 -18.25 0.05
CA GLY A 223 -10.30 -19.19 1.07
C GLY A 223 -10.34 -18.64 2.50
N VAL A 224 -10.24 -17.33 2.70
CA VAL A 224 -10.42 -16.72 4.02
C VAL A 224 -11.85 -16.24 4.27
N GLY A 225 -12.78 -16.48 3.35
CA GLY A 225 -14.23 -16.26 3.52
C GLY A 225 -14.72 -14.87 3.11
N PHE A 226 -14.08 -14.23 2.13
CA PHE A 226 -14.67 -13.13 1.37
C PHE A 226 -15.49 -13.68 0.21
N GLY A 227 -16.57 -13.01 -0.14
CA GLY A 227 -17.35 -13.25 -1.35
C GLY A 227 -17.45 -12.00 -2.22
N GLU A 228 -18.25 -12.07 -3.30
CA GLU A 228 -18.43 -10.97 -4.26
C GLU A 228 -17.10 -10.39 -4.77
N ILE A 229 -16.11 -11.26 -4.96
CA ILE A 229 -14.75 -10.84 -5.33
C ILE A 229 -14.73 -10.34 -6.76
N LYS A 230 -14.21 -9.13 -6.97
CA LYS A 230 -14.04 -8.51 -8.29
C LYS A 230 -12.60 -8.06 -8.47
N VAL A 231 -12.04 -8.32 -9.64
CA VAL A 231 -10.69 -7.94 -10.03
C VAL A 231 -10.74 -6.99 -11.22
N ARG A 232 -10.09 -5.85 -11.10
CA ARG A 232 -9.91 -4.88 -12.18
C ARG A 232 -8.41 -4.70 -12.44
N LYS A 233 -7.96 -4.95 -13.66
CA LYS A 233 -6.55 -4.88 -14.08
C LYS A 233 -6.28 -3.68 -14.98
N ASN A 234 -5.00 -3.49 -15.31
CA ASN A 234 -4.52 -2.47 -16.24
C ASN A 234 -4.92 -1.04 -15.84
N LEU A 235 -4.96 -0.79 -14.52
CA LEU A 235 -5.25 0.54 -14.01
C LEU A 235 -3.96 1.35 -13.87
N SER A 236 -4.00 2.60 -14.31
CA SER A 236 -2.94 3.58 -14.08
C SER A 236 -3.57 4.87 -13.59
N PHE A 237 -3.17 5.31 -12.41
CA PHE A 237 -3.64 6.58 -11.84
C PHE A 237 -2.67 7.73 -12.13
N HIS A 238 -1.43 7.43 -12.55
CA HIS A 238 -0.47 8.42 -12.99
C HIS A 238 -0.84 9.00 -14.37
N GLN A 239 -0.78 10.32 -14.50
CA GLN A 239 -1.08 11.00 -15.77
C GLN A 239 0.11 10.98 -16.74
N GLN A 240 1.33 11.05 -16.20
CA GLN A 240 2.53 11.06 -17.01
C GLN A 240 2.99 9.64 -17.33
N LYS A 241 3.47 9.44 -18.58
CA LYS A 241 4.12 8.18 -18.96
C LYS A 241 5.54 8.16 -18.37
N ALA A 242 5.72 7.42 -17.30
CA ALA A 242 7.02 7.21 -16.67
C ALA A 242 7.09 5.78 -16.11
N ASP A 243 8.30 5.34 -15.75
CA ASP A 243 8.49 4.10 -15.01
C ASP A 243 8.24 4.36 -13.52
N TYR A 244 7.07 3.97 -13.02
CA TYR A 244 6.71 4.04 -11.61
C TYR A 244 6.97 2.70 -10.88
N GLY A 245 7.75 1.80 -11.48
CA GLY A 245 8.07 0.50 -10.91
C GLY A 245 6.82 -0.33 -10.68
N PHE A 246 6.62 -0.79 -9.46
CA PHE A 246 5.45 -1.56 -9.06
C PHE A 246 4.12 -0.83 -9.24
N MET A 247 4.11 0.49 -9.28
CA MET A 247 2.91 1.32 -9.44
C MET A 247 2.55 1.63 -10.90
N THR A 248 3.30 1.10 -11.89
CA THR A 248 3.10 1.38 -13.32
C THR A 248 1.78 0.80 -13.85
N SER A 249 1.45 -0.42 -13.47
CA SER A 249 0.17 -1.08 -13.78
C SER A 249 -0.40 -1.69 -12.53
N ARG A 250 -1.60 -1.28 -12.17
CA ARG A 250 -2.24 -1.66 -10.91
C ARG A 250 -3.43 -2.58 -11.14
N MET A 251 -3.63 -3.45 -10.18
CA MET A 251 -4.76 -4.36 -10.08
C MET A 251 -5.52 -4.05 -8.80
N ILE A 252 -6.78 -3.68 -8.94
CA ILE A 252 -7.67 -3.46 -7.80
C ILE A 252 -8.53 -4.68 -7.58
N VAL A 253 -8.51 -5.18 -6.36
CA VAL A 253 -9.31 -6.33 -5.94
C VAL A 253 -10.25 -5.88 -4.84
N THR A 254 -11.54 -6.14 -5.02
CA THR A 254 -12.56 -5.87 -3.99
C THR A 254 -13.24 -7.15 -3.57
N GLY A 255 -13.74 -7.20 -2.35
CA GLY A 255 -14.50 -8.31 -1.81
C GLY A 255 -15.44 -7.85 -0.69
N ARG A 256 -16.32 -8.74 -0.27
CA ARG A 256 -17.26 -8.51 0.83
C ARG A 256 -17.17 -9.64 1.86
N LYS A 257 -17.14 -9.29 3.15
CA LYS A 257 -17.29 -10.28 4.24
C LYS A 257 -18.72 -10.81 4.23
N LEU A 258 -18.87 -12.10 3.98
CA LEU A 258 -20.16 -12.80 4.00
C LEU A 258 -20.67 -13.05 5.43
#